data_ad7498d8b5c150ce7ba6723dc63c7e24
#
_entry.id   ad7498d8b5c150ce7ba6723dc63c7e24
#
_cell.length_a   1.000
_cell.length_b   1.000
_cell.length_c   1.000
_cell.angle_alpha   90.00
_cell.angle_beta   90.00
_cell.angle_gamma   90.00
#
_symmetry.space_group_name_H-M   'P 1'
#
loop_
_entity.id
_entity.type
_entity.pdbx_description
1 polymer ?
#
loop_
_entity_poly.entity_id
_entity_poly.type
_entity_poly.pdbx_seq_one_letter_code
_entity_poly.pdbx_strand_id
1 'polypeptide(L)'
;MKVAEKLIRAIEEQRSLDRIADPLQHSVSAVLARAPRLAAALHGRWLGHPLHSALVPIPIGGWSVGLALDVVGAFTQRRGFRRSADLATAIGLGGAAVAALAGLADWSLTRGKARRVGVVHALLNTTVAGLYGASLASRASGRRRLGVALSSLGFGLAGVSGWLGGELAYHYGVGVREEALDAFAGGEAGRASIEGAPRERIAAAPR
;
A
#
# COMPACT_ATOMS: atom_id res chain seq x y z
N MET A 1 5.63 -17.55 20.09
CA MET A 1 5.35 -16.89 18.81
C MET A 1 4.55 -15.62 19.06
N LYS A 2 5.01 -14.47 18.57
CA LYS A 2 4.30 -13.20 18.68
C LYS A 2 2.99 -13.26 17.85
N VAL A 3 1.94 -12.54 18.26
CA VAL A 3 0.64 -12.51 17.57
C VAL A 3 0.79 -12.15 16.09
N ALA A 4 1.66 -11.18 15.79
CA ALA A 4 1.99 -10.75 14.43
C ALA A 4 2.48 -11.90 13.53
N GLU A 5 3.39 -12.76 14.03
CA GLU A 5 3.91 -13.91 13.28
C GLU A 5 2.81 -14.94 12.97
N LYS A 6 1.89 -15.15 13.91
CA LYS A 6 0.75 -16.06 13.70
C LYS A 6 -0.17 -15.53 12.60
N LEU A 7 -0.43 -14.21 12.61
CA LEU A 7 -1.28 -13.57 11.60
C LEU A 7 -0.66 -13.68 10.20
N ILE A 8 0.63 -13.37 10.07
CA ILE A 8 1.34 -13.50 8.78
C ILE A 8 1.29 -14.93 8.28
N ARG A 9 1.60 -15.92 9.11
CA ARG A 9 1.53 -17.34 8.72
C ARG A 9 0.13 -17.75 8.27
N ALA A 10 -0.91 -17.30 8.98
CA ALA A 10 -2.28 -17.58 8.58
C ALA A 10 -2.62 -17.03 7.19
N ILE A 11 -2.14 -15.82 6.86
CA ILE A 11 -2.28 -15.23 5.51
C ILE A 11 -1.46 -16.01 4.48
N GLU A 12 -0.20 -16.35 4.80
CA GLU A 12 0.69 -17.12 3.92
C GLU A 12 0.11 -18.48 3.52
N GLU A 13 -0.58 -19.14 4.44
CA GLU A 13 -1.15 -20.48 4.26
C GLU A 13 -2.53 -20.46 3.57
N GLN A 14 -3.17 -19.28 3.50
CA GLN A 14 -4.51 -19.13 2.97
C GLN A 14 -4.56 -19.22 1.44
N ARG A 15 -4.56 -20.44 0.91
CA ARG A 15 -4.58 -20.71 -0.55
C ARG A 15 -5.83 -20.20 -1.27
N SER A 16 -6.94 -19.96 -0.56
CA SER A 16 -8.14 -19.38 -1.16
C SER A 16 -7.91 -17.97 -1.73
N LEU A 17 -6.91 -17.25 -1.21
CA LEU A 17 -6.50 -15.94 -1.75
C LEU A 17 -5.97 -16.04 -3.17
N ASP A 18 -5.44 -17.20 -3.59
CA ASP A 18 -4.96 -17.42 -4.95
C ASP A 18 -6.09 -17.30 -5.97
N ARG A 19 -7.34 -17.63 -5.60
CA ARG A 19 -8.51 -17.46 -6.48
C ARG A 19 -8.77 -16.00 -6.87
N ILE A 20 -8.38 -15.06 -6.02
CA ILE A 20 -8.46 -13.61 -6.29
C ILE A 20 -7.16 -13.14 -6.93
N ALA A 21 -6.03 -13.62 -6.44
CA ALA A 21 -4.71 -13.22 -6.89
C ALA A 21 -4.45 -13.58 -8.36
N ASP A 22 -4.79 -14.82 -8.78
CA ASP A 22 -4.48 -15.31 -10.12
C ASP A 22 -5.13 -14.47 -11.23
N PRO A 23 -6.46 -14.25 -11.26
CA PRO A 23 -7.08 -13.45 -12.32
C PRO A 23 -6.66 -11.98 -12.26
N LEU A 24 -6.50 -11.42 -11.05
CA LEU A 24 -6.09 -10.03 -10.91
C LEU A 24 -4.66 -9.82 -11.41
N GLN A 25 -3.72 -10.69 -11.01
CA GLN A 25 -2.32 -10.60 -11.42
C GLN A 25 -2.18 -10.81 -12.92
N HIS A 26 -2.92 -11.77 -13.50
CA HIS A 26 -2.96 -11.98 -14.95
C HIS A 26 -3.43 -10.71 -15.68
N SER A 27 -4.51 -10.09 -15.23
CA SER A 27 -5.06 -8.87 -15.83
C SER A 27 -4.08 -7.70 -15.74
N VAL A 28 -3.47 -7.47 -14.56
CA VAL A 28 -2.48 -6.40 -14.36
C VAL A 28 -1.26 -6.64 -15.26
N SER A 29 -0.72 -7.85 -15.27
CA SER A 29 0.44 -8.21 -16.10
C SER A 29 0.14 -8.06 -17.59
N ALA A 30 -1.05 -8.43 -18.05
CA ALA A 30 -1.45 -8.27 -19.45
C ALA A 30 -1.55 -6.80 -19.88
N VAL A 31 -2.05 -5.92 -19.00
CA VAL A 31 -2.09 -4.48 -19.25
C VAL A 31 -0.67 -3.90 -19.30
N LEU A 32 0.18 -4.24 -18.33
CA LEU A 32 1.55 -3.75 -18.27
C LEU A 32 2.39 -4.23 -19.45
N ALA A 33 2.20 -5.48 -19.92
CA ALA A 33 2.88 -6.01 -21.09
C ALA A 33 2.54 -5.26 -22.39
N ARG A 34 1.29 -4.76 -22.51
CA ARG A 34 0.86 -3.96 -23.66
C ARG A 34 1.31 -2.50 -23.61
N ALA A 35 1.73 -2.02 -22.43
CA ALA A 35 2.12 -0.63 -22.20
C ALA A 35 3.49 -0.55 -21.48
N PRO A 36 4.62 -0.94 -22.13
CA PRO A 36 5.91 -1.05 -21.47
C PRO A 36 6.43 0.28 -20.91
N ARG A 37 6.08 1.41 -21.51
CA ARG A 37 6.43 2.75 -20.98
C ARG A 37 5.68 3.05 -19.69
N LEU A 38 4.41 2.69 -19.62
CA LEU A 38 3.59 2.81 -18.40
C LEU A 38 4.13 1.89 -17.30
N ALA A 39 4.43 0.63 -17.64
CA ALA A 39 5.05 -0.30 -16.70
C ALA A 39 6.35 0.26 -16.11
N ALA A 40 7.26 0.76 -16.96
CA ALA A 40 8.50 1.38 -16.52
C ALA A 40 8.27 2.61 -15.62
N ALA A 41 7.25 3.42 -15.91
CA ALA A 41 6.89 4.57 -15.10
C ALA A 41 6.35 4.15 -13.73
N LEU A 42 5.43 3.18 -13.67
CA LEU A 42 4.81 2.69 -12.44
C LEU A 42 5.82 1.96 -11.53
N HIS A 43 6.77 1.23 -12.10
CA HIS A 43 7.86 0.62 -11.35
C HIS A 43 8.93 1.63 -10.88
N GLY A 44 8.84 2.89 -11.28
CA GLY A 44 9.78 3.93 -10.84
C GLY A 44 11.16 3.84 -11.47
N ARG A 45 11.31 3.21 -12.67
CA ARG A 45 12.62 3.08 -13.36
C ARG A 45 13.31 4.43 -13.58
N TRP A 46 12.53 5.47 -13.88
CA TRP A 46 13.01 6.84 -14.07
C TRP A 46 13.47 7.50 -12.77
N LEU A 47 13.02 7.00 -11.61
CA LEU A 47 13.35 7.50 -10.28
C LEU A 47 14.55 6.75 -9.67
N GLY A 48 14.88 5.55 -10.20
CA GLY A 48 15.86 4.65 -9.62
C GLY A 48 15.38 3.95 -8.32
N HIS A 49 14.11 4.13 -7.96
CA HIS A 49 13.49 3.55 -6.77
C HIS A 49 12.02 3.18 -7.07
N PRO A 50 11.43 2.21 -6.35
CA PRO A 50 10.02 1.84 -6.50
C PRO A 50 9.11 3.06 -6.28
N LEU A 51 8.30 3.37 -7.28
CA LEU A 51 7.42 4.53 -7.25
C LEU A 51 6.39 4.43 -6.13
N HIS A 52 5.88 3.22 -5.86
CA HIS A 52 4.94 2.99 -4.75
C HIS A 52 5.50 3.49 -3.42
N SER A 53 6.71 3.06 -3.06
CA SER A 53 7.35 3.47 -1.80
C SER A 53 7.59 4.96 -1.71
N ALA A 54 7.93 5.62 -2.83
CA ALA A 54 8.12 7.06 -2.90
C ALA A 54 6.80 7.85 -2.73
N LEU A 55 5.66 7.27 -3.12
CA LEU A 55 4.35 7.92 -3.05
C LEU A 55 3.62 7.69 -1.72
N VAL A 56 3.86 6.58 -1.01
CA VAL A 56 3.20 6.24 0.26
C VAL A 56 3.23 7.35 1.32
N PRO A 57 4.29 8.18 1.45
CA PRO A 57 4.27 9.32 2.36
C PRO A 57 3.15 10.34 2.11
N ILE A 58 2.64 10.47 0.87
CA ILE A 58 1.57 11.42 0.53
C ILE A 58 0.26 11.04 1.23
N PRO A 59 -0.31 9.83 1.09
CA PRO A 59 -1.51 9.45 1.81
C PRO A 59 -1.32 9.46 3.33
N ILE A 60 -0.22 8.90 3.82
CA ILE A 60 0.04 8.86 5.27
C ILE A 60 0.13 10.28 5.84
N GLY A 61 0.91 11.16 5.23
CA GLY A 61 1.06 12.55 5.65
C GLY A 61 -0.25 13.33 5.54
N GLY A 62 -0.95 13.23 4.41
CA GLY A 62 -2.24 13.89 4.19
C GLY A 62 -3.28 13.48 5.22
N TRP A 63 -3.40 12.19 5.52
CA TRP A 63 -4.36 11.67 6.50
C TRP A 63 -3.96 11.99 7.94
N SER A 64 -2.68 11.95 8.28
CA SER A 64 -2.18 12.37 9.60
C SER A 64 -2.46 13.85 9.87
N VAL A 65 -2.13 14.71 8.90
CA VAL A 65 -2.43 16.16 8.99
C VAL A 65 -3.93 16.40 9.04
N GLY A 66 -4.72 15.70 8.20
CA GLY A 66 -6.17 15.78 8.21
C GLY A 66 -6.77 15.46 9.57
N LEU A 67 -6.33 14.36 10.20
CA LEU A 67 -6.78 13.96 11.53
C LEU A 67 -6.38 14.98 12.60
N ALA A 68 -5.16 15.47 12.59
CA ALA A 68 -4.69 16.49 13.53
C ALA A 68 -5.52 17.79 13.39
N LEU A 69 -5.79 18.21 12.18
CA LEU A 69 -6.62 19.41 11.91
C LEU A 69 -8.09 19.21 12.29
N ASP A 70 -8.63 17.99 12.19
CA ASP A 70 -9.96 17.67 12.67
C ASP A 70 -10.05 17.80 14.21
N VAL A 71 -9.03 17.31 14.92
CA VAL A 71 -8.94 17.46 16.38
C VAL A 71 -8.87 18.92 16.75
N VAL A 72 -7.95 19.69 16.17
CA VAL A 72 -7.83 21.14 16.44
C VAL A 72 -9.13 21.89 16.08
N GLY A 73 -9.74 21.54 14.94
CA GLY A 73 -11.01 22.12 14.49
C GLY A 73 -12.20 21.81 15.41
N ALA A 74 -12.18 20.65 16.09
CA ALA A 74 -13.19 20.29 17.08
C ALA A 74 -13.11 21.17 18.34
N PHE A 75 -11.90 21.49 18.81
CA PHE A 75 -11.69 22.34 19.98
C PHE A 75 -11.88 23.84 19.68
N THR A 76 -11.37 24.29 18.53
CA THR A 76 -11.37 25.74 18.21
C THR A 76 -12.63 26.20 17.51
N GLN A 77 -13.44 25.29 16.97
CA GLN A 77 -14.64 25.53 16.16
C GLN A 77 -14.39 26.44 14.92
N ARG A 78 -13.11 26.67 14.56
CA ARG A 78 -12.76 27.54 13.43
C ARG A 78 -12.94 26.81 12.11
N ARG A 79 -13.72 27.41 11.20
CA ARG A 79 -13.99 26.82 9.85
C ARG A 79 -12.74 26.60 9.01
N GLY A 80 -11.69 27.39 9.21
CA GLY A 80 -10.41 27.24 8.51
C GLY A 80 -9.81 25.86 8.73
N PHE A 81 -9.68 25.40 9.97
CA PHE A 81 -9.13 24.07 10.28
C PHE A 81 -9.93 22.94 9.66
N ARG A 82 -11.28 23.08 9.65
CA ARG A 82 -12.16 22.08 9.03
C ARG A 82 -11.93 21.96 7.53
N ARG A 83 -11.80 23.09 6.80
CA ARG A 83 -11.50 23.08 5.36
C ARG A 83 -10.12 22.54 5.06
N SER A 84 -9.12 22.90 5.86
CA SER A 84 -7.76 22.38 5.71
C SER A 84 -7.68 20.87 5.98
N ALA A 85 -8.46 20.36 6.96
CA ALA A 85 -8.58 18.92 7.21
C ALA A 85 -9.17 18.19 5.99
N ASP A 86 -10.22 18.75 5.40
CA ASP A 86 -10.88 18.16 4.23
C ASP A 86 -9.93 18.14 3.02
N LEU A 87 -9.18 19.23 2.80
CA LEU A 87 -8.18 19.31 1.73
C LEU A 87 -7.03 18.31 1.93
N ALA A 88 -6.46 18.25 3.14
CA ALA A 88 -5.40 17.32 3.47
C ALA A 88 -5.86 15.85 3.26
N THR A 89 -7.10 15.55 3.69
CA THR A 89 -7.72 14.24 3.48
C THR A 89 -7.89 13.93 1.99
N ALA A 90 -8.31 14.88 1.17
CA ALA A 90 -8.50 14.71 -0.26
C ALA A 90 -7.16 14.51 -0.99
N ILE A 91 -6.12 15.28 -0.62
CA ILE A 91 -4.76 15.10 -1.14
C ILE A 91 -4.24 13.70 -0.80
N GLY A 92 -4.43 13.26 0.46
CA GLY A 92 -4.07 11.90 0.88
C GLY A 92 -4.77 10.84 0.05
N LEU A 93 -6.08 10.98 -0.22
CA LEU A 93 -6.84 10.02 -1.04
C LEU A 93 -6.37 10.01 -2.49
N GLY A 94 -6.08 11.18 -3.08
CA GLY A 94 -5.48 11.25 -4.42
C GLY A 94 -4.12 10.58 -4.49
N GLY A 95 -3.25 10.83 -3.50
CA GLY A 95 -1.96 10.16 -3.37
C GLY A 95 -2.08 8.65 -3.22
N ALA A 96 -3.07 8.17 -2.43
CA ALA A 96 -3.34 6.76 -2.25
C ALA A 96 -3.74 6.08 -3.58
N ALA A 97 -4.54 6.74 -4.41
CA ALA A 97 -4.93 6.20 -5.72
C ALA A 97 -3.71 5.99 -6.64
N VAL A 98 -2.81 6.97 -6.71
CA VAL A 98 -1.60 6.86 -7.53
C VAL A 98 -0.63 5.82 -6.94
N ALA A 99 -0.45 5.80 -5.61
CA ALA A 99 0.36 4.81 -4.93
C ALA A 99 -0.18 3.39 -5.16
N ALA A 100 -1.51 3.20 -5.17
CA ALA A 100 -2.14 1.90 -5.41
C ALA A 100 -1.84 1.38 -6.82
N LEU A 101 -1.85 2.23 -7.85
CA LEU A 101 -1.50 1.85 -9.22
C LEU A 101 -0.05 1.36 -9.33
N ALA A 102 0.89 2.10 -8.70
CA ALA A 102 2.29 1.69 -8.64
C ALA A 102 2.46 0.39 -7.83
N GLY A 103 1.77 0.27 -6.69
CA GLY A 103 1.81 -0.94 -5.86
C GLY A 103 1.23 -2.18 -6.54
N LEU A 104 0.19 -2.03 -7.37
CA LEU A 104 -0.33 -3.12 -8.19
C LEU A 104 0.69 -3.59 -9.25
N ALA A 105 1.43 -2.65 -9.85
CA ALA A 105 2.50 -2.99 -10.77
C ALA A 105 3.59 -3.80 -10.07
N ASP A 106 4.07 -3.36 -8.91
CA ASP A 106 5.09 -4.07 -8.13
C ASP A 106 4.59 -5.43 -7.64
N TRP A 107 3.33 -5.49 -7.16
CA TRP A 107 2.71 -6.74 -6.73
C TRP A 107 2.54 -7.75 -7.88
N SER A 108 2.36 -7.30 -9.12
CA SER A 108 2.20 -8.20 -10.27
C SER A 108 3.42 -9.11 -10.51
N LEU A 109 4.57 -8.75 -9.95
CA LEU A 109 5.80 -9.52 -10.03
C LEU A 109 5.99 -10.48 -8.85
N THR A 110 5.16 -10.41 -7.82
CA THR A 110 5.26 -11.26 -6.63
C THR A 110 4.70 -12.67 -6.86
N ARG A 111 5.13 -13.64 -6.04
CA ARG A 111 4.67 -15.03 -6.12
C ARG A 111 4.47 -15.63 -4.74
N GLY A 112 3.78 -16.76 -4.68
CA GLY A 112 3.63 -17.58 -3.48
C GLY A 112 3.10 -16.80 -2.28
N LYS A 113 3.83 -16.82 -1.17
CA LYS A 113 3.44 -16.20 0.10
C LYS A 113 3.36 -14.67 0.01
N ALA A 114 4.37 -14.03 -0.60
CA ALA A 114 4.40 -12.57 -0.79
C ALA A 114 3.17 -12.09 -1.58
N ARG A 115 2.75 -12.84 -2.61
CA ARG A 115 1.55 -12.54 -3.39
C ARG A 115 0.28 -12.52 -2.54
N ARG A 116 0.10 -13.51 -1.65
CA ARG A 116 -1.06 -13.60 -0.75
C ARG A 116 -1.09 -12.46 0.27
N VAL A 117 0.06 -12.15 0.88
CA VAL A 117 0.18 -11.00 1.78
C VAL A 117 -0.13 -9.69 1.04
N GLY A 118 0.34 -9.56 -0.20
CA GLY A 118 0.04 -8.41 -1.06
C GLY A 118 -1.45 -8.26 -1.38
N VAL A 119 -2.19 -9.36 -1.60
CA VAL A 119 -3.66 -9.32 -1.77
C VAL A 119 -4.34 -8.74 -0.53
N VAL A 120 -3.98 -9.21 0.67
CA VAL A 120 -4.57 -8.70 1.93
C VAL A 120 -4.22 -7.23 2.13
N HIS A 121 -2.97 -6.84 1.86
CA HIS A 121 -2.54 -5.45 1.89
C HIS A 121 -3.35 -4.58 0.91
N ALA A 122 -3.56 -5.04 -0.32
CA ALA A 122 -4.36 -4.33 -1.32
C ALA A 122 -5.83 -4.19 -0.91
N LEU A 123 -6.45 -5.24 -0.35
CA LEU A 123 -7.82 -5.21 0.15
C LEU A 123 -7.99 -4.22 1.31
N LEU A 124 -7.04 -4.21 2.26
CA LEU A 124 -7.05 -3.24 3.36
C LEU A 124 -6.92 -1.82 2.83
N ASN A 125 -6.00 -1.54 1.91
CA ASN A 125 -5.85 -0.20 1.33
C ASN A 125 -7.07 0.23 0.53
N THR A 126 -7.73 -0.68 -0.18
CA THR A 126 -8.99 -0.40 -0.88
C THR A 126 -10.09 -0.04 0.12
N THR A 127 -10.19 -0.77 1.23
CA THR A 127 -11.12 -0.46 2.31
C THR A 127 -10.82 0.90 2.93
N VAL A 128 -9.55 1.20 3.21
CA VAL A 128 -9.10 2.50 3.72
C VAL A 128 -9.49 3.62 2.76
N ALA A 129 -9.19 3.48 1.47
CA ALA A 129 -9.55 4.48 0.46
C ALA A 129 -11.07 4.69 0.38
N GLY A 130 -11.86 3.61 0.47
CA GLY A 130 -13.33 3.67 0.55
C GLY A 130 -13.82 4.43 1.77
N LEU A 131 -13.22 4.22 2.95
CA LEU A 131 -13.55 4.93 4.18
C LEU A 131 -13.23 6.43 4.06
N TYR A 132 -12.09 6.79 3.46
CA TYR A 132 -11.73 8.20 3.23
C TYR A 132 -12.63 8.86 2.18
N GLY A 133 -13.01 8.15 1.11
CA GLY A 133 -14.01 8.62 0.16
C GLY A 133 -15.37 8.88 0.80
N ALA A 134 -15.86 7.91 1.60
CA ALA A 134 -17.11 8.05 2.37
C ALA A 134 -17.02 9.15 3.43
N SER A 135 -15.84 9.35 4.05
CA SER A 135 -15.57 10.45 4.97
C SER A 135 -15.76 11.79 4.27
N LEU A 136 -15.12 12.01 3.13
CA LEU A 136 -15.24 13.27 2.36
C LEU A 136 -16.67 13.51 1.89
N ALA A 137 -17.36 12.50 1.38
CA ALA A 137 -18.78 12.59 1.00
C ALA A 137 -19.68 12.96 2.20
N SER A 138 -19.44 12.36 3.36
CA SER A 138 -20.17 12.68 4.60
C SER A 138 -19.92 14.12 5.06
N ARG A 139 -18.69 14.63 4.95
CA ARG A 139 -18.32 16.00 5.28
C ARG A 139 -19.01 17.00 4.33
N ALA A 140 -19.00 16.70 3.03
CA ALA A 140 -19.65 17.53 2.01
C ALA A 140 -21.17 17.60 2.19
N SER A 141 -21.81 16.51 2.67
CA SER A 141 -23.24 16.46 2.97
C SER A 141 -23.62 16.98 4.38
N GLY A 142 -22.71 17.69 5.05
CA GLY A 142 -22.96 18.29 6.38
C GLY A 142 -22.85 17.31 7.56
N ARG A 143 -22.62 16.02 7.33
CA ARG A 143 -22.48 14.98 8.35
C ARG A 143 -21.03 14.85 8.84
N ARG A 144 -20.44 15.99 9.28
CA ARG A 144 -19.00 16.05 9.60
C ARG A 144 -18.58 15.03 10.67
N ARG A 145 -19.39 14.84 11.73
CA ARG A 145 -19.05 13.88 12.80
C ARG A 145 -18.88 12.46 12.26
N LEU A 146 -19.77 12.05 11.36
CA LEU A 146 -19.65 10.75 10.66
C LEU A 146 -18.38 10.73 9.79
N GLY A 147 -18.12 11.80 9.03
CA GLY A 147 -16.91 11.89 8.22
C GLY A 147 -15.62 11.75 9.04
N VAL A 148 -15.53 12.43 10.19
CA VAL A 148 -14.37 12.29 11.10
C VAL A 148 -14.26 10.88 11.66
N ALA A 149 -15.35 10.25 12.07
CA ALA A 149 -15.35 8.88 12.58
C ALA A 149 -14.85 7.88 11.50
N LEU A 150 -15.31 8.03 10.25
CA LEU A 150 -14.88 7.20 9.13
C LEU A 150 -13.39 7.37 8.81
N SER A 151 -12.87 8.63 8.79
CA SER A 151 -11.44 8.86 8.56
C SER A 151 -10.58 8.38 9.71
N SER A 152 -11.04 8.46 10.96
CA SER A 152 -10.31 7.91 12.12
C SER A 152 -10.22 6.38 12.07
N LEU A 153 -11.31 5.70 11.69
CA LEU A 153 -11.30 4.25 11.46
C LEU A 153 -10.35 3.90 10.31
N GLY A 154 -10.42 4.64 9.19
CA GLY A 154 -9.53 4.49 8.05
C GLY A 154 -8.06 4.65 8.44
N PHE A 155 -7.74 5.61 9.31
CA PHE A 155 -6.38 5.83 9.80
C PHE A 155 -5.85 4.65 10.62
N GLY A 156 -6.67 4.09 11.52
CA GLY A 156 -6.32 2.89 12.26
C GLY A 156 -6.05 1.69 11.35
N LEU A 157 -6.92 1.45 10.36
CA LEU A 157 -6.72 0.37 9.37
C LEU A 157 -5.51 0.63 8.47
N ALA A 158 -5.21 1.90 8.11
CA ALA A 158 -4.01 2.25 7.37
C ALA A 158 -2.73 1.88 8.14
N GLY A 159 -2.72 2.00 9.47
CA GLY A 159 -1.63 1.52 10.32
C GLY A 159 -1.41 0.01 10.20
N VAL A 160 -2.49 -0.78 10.24
CA VAL A 160 -2.43 -2.24 10.05
C VAL A 160 -1.93 -2.58 8.64
N SER A 161 -2.43 -1.88 7.61
CA SER A 161 -1.99 -2.08 6.24
C SER A 161 -0.53 -1.67 6.04
N GLY A 162 -0.08 -0.59 6.68
CA GLY A 162 1.31 -0.15 6.66
C GLY A 162 2.26 -1.18 7.27
N TRP A 163 1.83 -1.86 8.35
CA TRP A 163 2.59 -2.98 8.90
C TRP A 163 2.73 -4.14 7.90
N LEU A 164 1.65 -4.53 7.19
CA LEU A 164 1.73 -5.53 6.12
C LEU A 164 2.63 -5.07 4.97
N GLY A 165 2.59 -3.78 4.62
CA GLY A 165 3.51 -3.19 3.64
C GLY A 165 4.97 -3.30 4.07
N GLY A 166 5.25 -3.11 5.35
CA GLY A 166 6.57 -3.36 5.94
C GLY A 166 7.02 -4.81 5.81
N GLU A 167 6.13 -5.78 6.04
CA GLU A 167 6.43 -7.20 5.81
C GLU A 167 6.75 -7.47 4.33
N LEU A 168 5.99 -6.89 3.39
CA LEU A 168 6.25 -7.02 1.96
C LEU A 168 7.62 -6.47 1.58
N ALA A 169 7.99 -5.29 2.09
CA ALA A 169 9.25 -4.65 1.77
C ALA A 169 10.45 -5.33 2.45
N TYR A 170 10.39 -5.50 3.77
CA TYR A 170 11.57 -5.91 4.56
C TYR A 170 11.71 -7.42 4.68
N HIS A 171 10.61 -8.17 4.69
CA HIS A 171 10.65 -9.63 4.80
C HIS A 171 10.71 -10.29 3.42
N TYR A 172 9.83 -9.89 2.50
CA TYR A 172 9.78 -10.45 1.15
C TYR A 172 10.65 -9.70 0.14
N GLY A 173 11.17 -8.53 0.47
CA GLY A 173 12.04 -7.74 -0.40
C GLY A 173 11.31 -7.10 -1.59
N VAL A 174 9.98 -6.96 -1.52
CA VAL A 174 9.22 -6.36 -2.62
C VAL A 174 9.63 -4.89 -2.79
N GLY A 175 10.21 -4.58 -3.95
CA GLY A 175 10.68 -3.24 -4.29
C GLY A 175 11.96 -2.79 -3.57
N VAL A 176 12.67 -3.66 -2.83
CA VAL A 176 13.84 -3.26 -2.02
C VAL A 176 15.09 -4.05 -2.36
N ARG A 177 15.00 -5.29 -2.84
CA ARG A 177 16.15 -6.11 -3.22
C ARG A 177 16.65 -5.77 -4.61
N GLU A 178 17.99 -5.77 -4.81
CA GLU A 178 18.62 -5.57 -6.13
C GLU A 178 18.07 -6.54 -7.18
N GLU A 179 17.87 -7.80 -6.83
CA GLU A 179 17.25 -8.81 -7.69
C GLU A 179 15.81 -8.47 -8.10
N ALA A 180 15.06 -7.75 -7.24
CA ALA A 180 13.76 -7.20 -7.61
C ALA A 180 13.92 -6.00 -8.56
N LEU A 181 14.94 -5.17 -8.39
CA LEU A 181 15.26 -4.07 -9.29
C LEU A 181 15.67 -4.58 -10.68
N ASP A 182 16.42 -5.69 -10.76
CA ASP A 182 16.79 -6.36 -12.02
C ASP A 182 15.56 -7.00 -12.71
N ALA A 183 14.62 -7.55 -11.95
CA ALA A 183 13.32 -7.98 -12.49
C ALA A 183 12.52 -6.80 -13.06
N PHE A 184 12.56 -5.64 -12.41
CA PHE A 184 12.02 -4.38 -12.93
C PHE A 184 12.79 -3.89 -14.16
N ALA A 185 14.08 -4.24 -14.32
CA ALA A 185 14.90 -3.89 -15.46
C ALA A 185 14.67 -4.77 -16.70
N GLY A 186 13.86 -5.84 -16.60
CA GLY A 186 13.48 -6.66 -17.75
C GLY A 186 14.39 -7.87 -18.01
N GLY A 187 15.20 -8.29 -17.03
CA GLY A 187 16.03 -9.48 -17.11
C GLY A 187 15.27 -10.78 -16.83
N GLU A 188 15.49 -11.84 -17.62
CA GLU A 188 14.93 -13.19 -17.37
C GLU A 188 15.44 -13.82 -16.07
N ALA A 189 16.60 -13.39 -15.57
CA ALA A 189 17.19 -13.82 -14.30
C ALA A 189 16.34 -13.45 -13.06
N GLY A 190 15.57 -12.34 -13.11
CA GLY A 190 14.73 -11.90 -11.99
C GLY A 190 13.51 -12.77 -11.73
N ARG A 191 13.11 -13.63 -12.67
CA ARG A 191 11.92 -14.49 -12.50
C ARG A 191 12.19 -15.69 -11.58
N ALA A 192 13.43 -16.11 -11.43
CA ALA A 192 13.81 -17.30 -10.63
C ALA A 192 14.12 -16.98 -9.16
N SER A 193 14.53 -15.74 -8.85
CA SER A 193 15.12 -15.39 -7.53
C SER A 193 14.11 -15.10 -6.43
N ILE A 194 12.87 -14.74 -6.77
CA ILE A 194 11.84 -14.34 -5.77
C ILE A 194 11.26 -15.57 -5.04
N GLU A 195 11.48 -16.76 -5.55
CA GLU A 195 10.85 -18.00 -5.05
C GLU A 195 11.56 -18.67 -3.87
N GLY A 196 12.82 -18.32 -3.58
CA GLY A 196 13.68 -19.21 -2.79
C GLY A 196 14.60 -18.63 -1.71
N ALA A 197 14.44 -17.39 -1.24
CA ALA A 197 15.37 -16.87 -0.23
C ALA A 197 15.02 -17.34 1.20
N PRO A 198 15.87 -18.17 1.84
CA PRO A 198 15.64 -18.64 3.20
C PRO A 198 15.80 -17.52 4.23
N ARG A 199 14.97 -17.54 5.27
CA ARG A 199 14.98 -16.62 6.43
C ARG A 199 16.34 -16.51 7.18
N GLU A 200 17.29 -17.40 6.92
CA GLU A 200 18.50 -17.56 7.75
C GLU A 200 19.64 -16.57 7.49
N ARG A 201 19.62 -15.82 6.38
CA ARG A 201 20.75 -14.93 6.04
C ARG A 201 20.72 -13.53 6.64
N ILE A 202 19.63 -13.12 7.27
CA ILE A 202 19.54 -11.77 7.89
C ILE A 202 20.15 -11.72 9.30
N ALA A 203 20.39 -12.87 9.93
CA ALA A 203 20.97 -12.95 11.29
C ALA A 203 22.50 -12.88 11.33
N ALA A 204 23.22 -12.82 10.23
CA ALA A 204 24.67 -12.91 10.14
C ALA A 204 25.36 -11.63 9.63
N ALA A 205 24.84 -10.44 9.95
CA ALA A 205 25.63 -9.21 9.80
C ALA A 205 26.50 -9.02 11.06
N PRO A 206 27.83 -8.95 10.97
CA PRO A 206 28.69 -8.69 12.12
C PRO A 206 28.47 -7.26 12.59
N ARG A 207 28.51 -7.11 13.95
CA ARG A 207 28.42 -5.82 14.67
C ARG A 207 29.67 -4.97 14.42
#